data_f0dbf153636367bffd5002d547ec77ae
#
_entry.id   f0dbf153636367bffd5002d547ec77ae
#
_cell.length_a   1.000
_cell.length_b   1.000
_cell.length_c   1.000
_cell.angle_alpha   90.00
_cell.angle_beta   90.00
_cell.angle_gamma   90.00
#
_symmetry.space_group_name_H-M   'P 1'
#
loop_
_entity.id
_entity.type
_entity.pdbx_description
1 polymer ?
#
loop_
_entity_poly.entity_id
_entity_poly.type
_entity_poly.pdbx_seq_one_letter_code
_entity_poly.pdbx_strand_id
1 'polypeptide(L)'
;IGAWISRPDLRSGDRIDPVSIRGTLPAKSAYGYVWTSLGSPPAELFPIPEYEEPDRRKLNAATFGVNVSAPRAIENFLDMGHFPYVHTDILGAEPHTEVKEYDVEISVERDEILATRCRFFQPMASTASSGGADVDYIYRVPHPYCSVLYKSSPVDERRLDVIAVFLQPVDQEHIHAHMMLCVLDEENEDKVIKRFQQTIFGQDKPILENQFPKRLPLDPRAETPIRADKSAIAYRRWLSQKGVTYGVIPAAG
;
A
#
# COMPACT_ATOMS: atom_id res chain seq x y z
N ILE A 1 20.50 -5.59 -2.86
CA ILE A 1 19.28 -5.66 -3.69
C ILE A 1 18.85 -4.22 -3.94
N GLY A 2 18.97 -3.78 -5.21
CA GLY A 2 18.52 -2.43 -5.60
C GLY A 2 17.00 -2.40 -5.69
N ALA A 3 16.39 -1.44 -5.03
CA ALA A 3 14.96 -1.18 -5.10
C ALA A 3 14.71 0.28 -5.51
N TRP A 4 13.64 0.53 -6.25
CA TRP A 4 13.21 1.88 -6.53
C TRP A 4 12.57 2.50 -5.27
N ILE A 5 12.94 3.74 -4.97
CA ILE A 5 12.40 4.54 -3.86
C ILE A 5 11.73 5.78 -4.47
N SER A 6 10.52 6.10 -4.08
CA SER A 6 9.81 7.27 -4.58
C SER A 6 10.15 8.54 -3.79
N ARG A 7 10.25 9.67 -4.49
CA ARG A 7 10.38 11.00 -3.88
C ARG A 7 9.39 11.96 -4.54
N PRO A 8 8.33 12.37 -3.85
CA PRO A 8 7.28 13.23 -4.40
C PRO A 8 7.63 14.72 -4.37
N ASP A 9 8.66 15.11 -3.64
CA ASP A 9 9.09 16.49 -3.44
C ASP A 9 9.90 17.06 -4.62
N LEU A 10 10.29 16.21 -5.58
CA LEU A 10 10.97 16.62 -6.80
C LEU A 10 9.95 16.84 -7.93
N ARG A 11 9.90 18.06 -8.47
CA ARG A 11 9.14 18.38 -9.68
C ARG A 11 10.00 18.17 -10.92
N SER A 12 9.36 17.90 -12.05
CA SER A 12 10.05 17.86 -13.34
C SER A 12 10.74 19.23 -13.59
N GLY A 13 12.07 19.22 -13.64
CA GLY A 13 12.88 20.43 -13.79
C GLY A 13 13.60 20.92 -12.53
N ASP A 14 13.33 20.34 -11.36
CA ASP A 14 14.08 20.66 -10.15
C ASP A 14 15.54 20.23 -10.30
N ARG A 15 16.46 21.16 -10.03
CA ARG A 15 17.89 20.85 -9.98
C ARG A 15 18.22 20.21 -8.64
N ILE A 16 18.69 18.98 -8.69
CA ILE A 16 19.34 18.33 -7.55
C ILE A 16 20.75 18.94 -7.45
N ASP A 17 21.08 19.51 -6.29
CA ASP A 17 22.40 20.07 -6.07
C ASP A 17 23.47 18.94 -6.17
N PRO A 18 24.36 18.98 -7.16
CA PRO A 18 25.33 17.91 -7.40
C PRO A 18 26.39 17.77 -6.30
N VAL A 19 26.47 18.70 -5.35
CA VAL A 19 27.47 18.66 -4.27
C VAL A 19 27.16 17.63 -3.21
N SER A 20 25.92 17.18 -3.08
CA SER A 20 25.49 16.23 -2.04
C SER A 20 25.51 14.76 -2.47
N ILE A 21 25.69 14.45 -3.76
CA ILE A 21 25.62 13.07 -4.27
C ILE A 21 26.98 12.66 -4.84
N ARG A 22 27.65 11.74 -4.15
CA ARG A 22 28.84 11.05 -4.68
C ARG A 22 28.43 10.01 -5.72
N GLY A 23 28.08 10.45 -6.93
CA GLY A 23 27.69 9.61 -8.06
C GLY A 23 26.28 9.86 -8.56
N THR A 24 25.98 9.33 -9.74
CA THR A 24 24.65 9.39 -10.36
C THR A 24 23.83 8.19 -9.92
N LEU A 25 22.70 8.42 -9.28
CA LEU A 25 21.73 7.37 -8.98
C LEU A 25 20.78 7.16 -10.17
N PRO A 26 20.39 5.91 -10.46
CA PRO A 26 19.36 5.66 -11.45
C PRO A 26 18.05 6.32 -11.01
N ALA A 27 17.36 6.99 -11.95
CA ALA A 27 16.09 7.63 -11.69
C ALA A 27 15.09 7.36 -12.81
N LYS A 28 13.81 7.19 -12.45
CA LYS A 28 12.70 6.95 -13.38
C LYS A 28 11.45 7.67 -12.89
N SER A 29 10.69 8.29 -13.81
CA SER A 29 9.38 8.86 -13.50
C SER A 29 8.29 7.84 -13.80
N ALA A 30 7.45 7.53 -12.83
CA ALA A 30 6.27 6.67 -13.01
C ALA A 30 5.25 6.96 -11.90
N TYR A 31 3.96 6.79 -12.21
CA TYR A 31 2.84 6.92 -11.27
C TYR A 31 2.78 8.26 -10.55
N GLY A 32 3.29 9.33 -11.20
CA GLY A 32 3.34 10.67 -10.62
C GLY A 32 4.46 10.89 -9.58
N TYR A 33 5.42 9.97 -9.50
CA TYR A 33 6.59 10.04 -8.59
C TYR A 33 7.90 9.89 -9.34
N VAL A 34 8.96 10.39 -8.74
CA VAL A 34 10.34 10.09 -9.16
C VAL A 34 10.85 8.94 -8.30
N TRP A 35 11.26 7.86 -8.96
CA TRP A 35 11.80 6.65 -8.36
C TRP A 35 13.30 6.64 -8.49
N THR A 36 14.01 6.23 -7.45
CA THR A 36 15.46 6.07 -7.46
C THR A 36 15.87 4.80 -6.73
N SER A 37 17.13 4.39 -6.87
CA SER A 37 17.66 3.23 -6.18
C SER A 37 19.11 3.47 -5.73
N LEU A 38 19.45 2.94 -4.56
CA LEU A 38 20.83 2.93 -4.05
C LEU A 38 21.67 1.78 -4.64
N GLY A 39 21.06 0.86 -5.38
CA GLY A 39 21.72 -0.28 -6.00
C GLY A 39 21.35 -0.39 -7.49
N SER A 40 21.40 -1.60 -8.02
CA SER A 40 21.00 -1.91 -9.40
C SER A 40 19.55 -2.37 -9.42
N PRO A 41 18.59 -1.48 -9.71
CA PRO A 41 17.18 -1.87 -9.79
C PRO A 41 16.89 -2.64 -11.09
N PRO A 42 15.75 -3.33 -11.19
CA PRO A 42 15.29 -3.86 -12.45
C PRO A 42 15.07 -2.71 -13.46
N ALA A 43 15.15 -3.04 -14.76
CA ALA A 43 14.99 -2.06 -15.84
C ALA A 43 13.63 -1.35 -15.79
N GLU A 44 12.58 -2.10 -15.45
CA GLU A 44 11.21 -1.60 -15.37
C GLU A 44 10.65 -1.71 -13.94
N LEU A 45 9.73 -0.79 -13.62
CA LEU A 45 8.88 -0.90 -12.46
C LEU A 45 7.77 -1.92 -12.73
N PHE A 46 7.19 -2.45 -11.65
CA PHE A 46 5.97 -3.27 -11.77
C PHE A 46 4.85 -2.49 -12.47
N PRO A 47 4.10 -3.12 -13.40
CA PRO A 47 3.06 -2.43 -14.13
C PRO A 47 1.80 -2.21 -13.27
N ILE A 48 1.14 -1.07 -13.47
CA ILE A 48 -0.23 -0.77 -13.06
C ILE A 48 -0.95 -0.33 -14.35
N PRO A 49 -1.50 -1.28 -15.14
CA PRO A 49 -2.06 -0.98 -16.45
C PRO A 49 -3.18 0.08 -16.40
N GLU A 50 -3.96 0.09 -15.34
CA GLU A 50 -5.04 1.04 -15.13
C GLU A 50 -4.55 2.50 -15.08
N TYR A 51 -3.29 2.71 -14.71
CA TYR A 51 -2.71 4.05 -14.72
C TYR A 51 -2.57 4.64 -16.12
N GLU A 52 -2.55 3.82 -17.16
CA GLU A 52 -2.47 4.26 -18.56
C GLU A 52 -3.86 4.54 -19.17
N GLU A 53 -4.95 4.11 -18.52
CA GLU A 53 -6.30 4.35 -18.98
C GLU A 53 -6.64 5.86 -18.95
N PRO A 54 -7.11 6.46 -20.07
CA PRO A 54 -7.24 7.92 -20.18
C PRO A 54 -8.43 8.50 -19.38
N ASP A 55 -9.44 7.69 -19.12
CA ASP A 55 -10.66 8.07 -18.42
C ASP A 55 -10.57 7.98 -16.89
N ARG A 56 -9.39 7.61 -16.36
CA ARG A 56 -9.17 7.57 -14.92
C ARG A 56 -8.55 8.84 -14.39
N ARG A 57 -8.99 9.22 -13.20
CA ARG A 57 -8.34 10.28 -12.43
C ARG A 57 -7.14 9.72 -11.69
N LYS A 58 -5.98 10.33 -11.94
CA LYS A 58 -4.67 9.93 -11.40
C LYS A 58 -4.24 10.98 -10.40
N LEU A 59 -4.30 10.64 -9.11
CA LEU A 59 -4.10 11.59 -8.03
C LEU A 59 -3.01 11.11 -7.07
N ASN A 60 -2.06 11.97 -6.75
CA ASN A 60 -1.21 11.81 -5.58
C ASN A 60 -1.98 12.36 -4.38
N ALA A 61 -2.55 11.48 -3.56
CA ALA A 61 -3.45 11.87 -2.49
C ALA A 61 -2.72 12.54 -1.33
N ALA A 62 -1.58 11.97 -0.93
CA ALA A 62 -0.76 12.48 0.17
C ALA A 62 0.62 11.83 0.23
N THR A 63 1.48 12.44 1.05
CA THR A 63 2.67 11.82 1.63
C THR A 63 2.62 11.99 3.13
N PHE A 64 2.72 10.90 3.87
CA PHE A 64 2.72 10.89 5.33
C PHE A 64 4.07 10.43 5.87
N GLY A 65 4.65 11.19 6.79
CA GLY A 65 5.71 10.68 7.66
C GLY A 65 5.09 9.80 8.74
N VAL A 66 5.61 8.57 8.93
CA VAL A 66 5.11 7.61 9.92
C VAL A 66 6.27 6.94 10.65
N ASN A 67 6.16 6.87 11.98
CA ASN A 67 7.17 6.27 12.86
C ASN A 67 6.95 4.75 12.98
N VAL A 68 7.21 4.06 11.89
CA VAL A 68 7.05 2.60 11.75
C VAL A 68 7.94 2.11 10.62
N SER A 69 8.26 0.81 10.56
CA SER A 69 8.98 0.24 9.43
C SER A 69 8.10 0.10 8.18
N ALA A 70 8.69 0.14 6.99
CA ALA A 70 7.96 -0.07 5.74
C ALA A 70 7.24 -1.44 5.70
N PRO A 71 7.87 -2.56 6.08
CA PRO A 71 7.16 -3.83 6.13
C PRO A 71 5.95 -3.85 7.06
N ARG A 72 6.02 -3.18 8.20
CA ARG A 72 4.90 -3.10 9.15
C ARG A 72 3.72 -2.31 8.54
N ALA A 73 4.01 -1.23 7.82
CA ALA A 73 2.98 -0.44 7.15
C ALA A 73 2.35 -1.20 5.95
N ILE A 74 3.10 -2.03 5.21
CA ILE A 74 2.51 -2.92 4.20
C ILE A 74 1.59 -3.94 4.86
N GLU A 75 1.99 -4.53 5.98
CA GLU A 75 1.15 -5.49 6.70
C GLU A 75 -0.17 -4.87 7.14
N ASN A 76 -0.16 -3.65 7.69
CA ASN A 76 -1.39 -2.92 8.03
C ASN A 76 -2.26 -2.66 6.77
N PHE A 77 -1.66 -2.29 5.64
CA PHE A 77 -2.41 -2.08 4.40
C PHE A 77 -3.08 -3.36 3.86
N LEU A 78 -2.54 -4.54 4.18
CA LEU A 78 -3.09 -5.84 3.79
C LEU A 78 -4.16 -6.37 4.77
N ASP A 79 -4.29 -5.78 5.94
CA ASP A 79 -5.23 -6.21 6.96
C ASP A 79 -6.62 -5.64 6.71
N MET A 80 -7.63 -6.51 6.67
CA MET A 80 -9.04 -6.13 6.59
C MET A 80 -9.73 -6.18 7.97
N GLY A 81 -9.11 -6.84 8.94
CA GLY A 81 -9.72 -7.05 10.26
C GLY A 81 -9.86 -5.76 11.08
N HIS A 82 -9.03 -4.76 10.83
CA HIS A 82 -9.10 -3.48 11.54
C HIS A 82 -10.20 -2.53 11.02
N PHE A 83 -10.75 -2.76 9.84
CA PHE A 83 -11.70 -1.85 9.18
C PHE A 83 -12.87 -1.42 10.08
N PRO A 84 -13.62 -2.32 10.74
CA PRO A 84 -14.77 -1.90 11.54
C PRO A 84 -14.39 -1.18 12.84
N TYR A 85 -13.14 -1.22 13.23
CA TYR A 85 -12.65 -0.63 14.50
C TYR A 85 -11.86 0.66 14.30
N VAL A 86 -10.98 0.69 13.31
CA VAL A 86 -10.12 1.84 13.00
C VAL A 86 -10.83 2.80 12.04
N HIS A 87 -11.55 2.25 11.05
CA HIS A 87 -12.28 2.99 10.02
C HIS A 87 -13.80 2.86 10.17
N THR A 88 -14.27 2.88 11.42
CA THR A 88 -15.71 2.77 11.74
C THR A 88 -16.53 3.76 10.93
N ASP A 89 -17.67 3.29 10.40
CA ASP A 89 -18.60 4.03 9.56
C ASP A 89 -18.05 4.47 8.18
N ILE A 90 -16.81 4.07 7.85
CA ILE A 90 -16.20 4.30 6.53
C ILE A 90 -15.96 2.94 5.85
N LEU A 91 -14.89 2.22 6.25
CA LEU A 91 -14.50 0.96 5.64
C LEU A 91 -15.07 -0.28 6.36
N GLY A 92 -15.77 -0.09 7.45
CA GLY A 92 -16.43 -1.15 8.19
C GLY A 92 -17.35 -0.61 9.26
N ALA A 93 -18.26 -1.45 9.76
CA ALA A 93 -19.15 -1.14 10.88
C ALA A 93 -19.70 -2.43 11.49
N GLU A 94 -20.00 -2.39 12.79
CA GLU A 94 -20.78 -3.46 13.44
C GLU A 94 -22.19 -3.55 12.82
N PRO A 95 -22.74 -4.75 12.68
CA PRO A 95 -22.24 -6.07 13.10
C PRO A 95 -21.33 -6.75 12.06
N HIS A 96 -20.93 -6.07 10.98
CA HIS A 96 -20.17 -6.64 9.87
C HIS A 96 -18.67 -6.62 10.16
N THR A 97 -18.22 -7.39 11.14
CA THR A 97 -16.81 -7.38 11.60
C THR A 97 -16.01 -8.59 11.15
N GLU A 98 -16.67 -9.61 10.59
CA GLU A 98 -15.99 -10.84 10.17
C GLU A 98 -15.30 -10.66 8.83
N VAL A 99 -13.98 -10.96 8.78
CA VAL A 99 -13.26 -11.14 7.53
C VAL A 99 -13.63 -12.48 6.92
N LYS A 100 -14.30 -12.46 5.78
CA LYS A 100 -14.69 -13.65 5.02
C LYS A 100 -13.45 -14.40 4.52
N GLU A 101 -13.61 -15.67 4.18
CA GLU A 101 -12.52 -16.46 3.62
C GLU A 101 -12.08 -15.90 2.26
N TYR A 102 -10.77 -15.76 2.07
CA TYR A 102 -10.14 -15.26 0.86
C TYR A 102 -8.90 -16.07 0.49
N ASP A 103 -8.41 -15.93 -0.73
CA ASP A 103 -7.23 -16.65 -1.21
C ASP A 103 -5.99 -15.79 -1.16
N VAL A 104 -4.84 -16.42 -0.89
CA VAL A 104 -3.52 -15.77 -0.98
C VAL A 104 -2.56 -16.67 -1.72
N GLU A 105 -1.89 -16.11 -2.71
CA GLU A 105 -0.87 -16.75 -3.53
C GLU A 105 0.44 -15.96 -3.46
N ILE A 106 1.57 -16.67 -3.34
CA ILE A 106 2.89 -16.13 -3.63
C ILE A 106 3.25 -16.59 -5.04
N SER A 107 3.12 -15.72 -6.02
CA SER A 107 3.45 -16.02 -7.42
C SER A 107 4.96 -16.06 -7.59
N VAL A 108 5.48 -17.24 -7.93
CA VAL A 108 6.91 -17.42 -8.24
C VAL A 108 7.27 -16.76 -9.56
N GLU A 109 6.38 -16.85 -10.54
CA GLU A 109 6.58 -16.28 -11.89
C GLU A 109 6.71 -14.76 -11.87
N ARG A 110 5.81 -14.08 -11.14
CA ARG A 110 5.77 -12.62 -11.04
C ARG A 110 6.58 -12.07 -9.87
N ASP A 111 7.02 -12.95 -8.97
CA ASP A 111 7.71 -12.60 -7.73
C ASP A 111 6.92 -11.57 -6.90
N GLU A 112 5.63 -11.82 -6.74
CA GLU A 112 4.69 -10.95 -6.03
C GLU A 112 3.67 -11.76 -5.21
N ILE A 113 2.98 -11.08 -4.29
CA ILE A 113 1.84 -11.65 -3.55
C ILE A 113 0.55 -11.14 -4.16
N LEU A 114 -0.42 -12.05 -4.27
CA LEU A 114 -1.80 -11.76 -4.63
C LEU A 114 -2.73 -12.28 -3.54
N ALA A 115 -3.61 -11.40 -3.02
CA ALA A 115 -4.76 -11.82 -2.23
C ALA A 115 -6.03 -11.51 -3.03
N THR A 116 -6.84 -12.55 -3.27
CA THR A 116 -8.01 -12.47 -4.15
C THR A 116 -9.27 -12.96 -3.45
N ARG A 117 -10.44 -12.68 -4.01
CA ARG A 117 -11.76 -12.97 -3.42
C ARG A 117 -11.93 -12.32 -2.03
N CYS A 118 -11.16 -11.25 -1.76
CA CYS A 118 -11.35 -10.48 -0.55
C CYS A 118 -12.65 -9.70 -0.66
N ARG A 119 -13.48 -9.75 0.37
CA ARG A 119 -14.76 -9.05 0.40
C ARG A 119 -15.05 -8.53 1.79
N PHE A 120 -15.46 -7.28 1.87
CA PHE A 120 -15.82 -6.65 3.13
C PHE A 120 -16.97 -5.66 2.94
N PHE A 121 -17.89 -5.60 3.91
CA PHE A 121 -18.96 -4.60 3.90
C PHE A 121 -18.39 -3.24 4.28
N GLN A 122 -18.68 -2.23 3.47
CA GLN A 122 -18.26 -0.84 3.71
C GLN A 122 -19.45 0.10 3.72
N PRO A 123 -19.65 0.86 4.80
CA PRO A 123 -20.67 1.93 4.83
C PRO A 123 -20.42 3.01 3.77
N MET A 124 -19.13 3.34 3.53
CA MET A 124 -18.72 4.35 2.55
C MET A 124 -17.46 3.87 1.81
N ALA A 125 -17.64 3.15 0.71
CA ALA A 125 -16.52 2.59 -0.04
C ALA A 125 -15.65 3.65 -0.71
N SER A 126 -16.22 4.78 -1.16
CA SER A 126 -15.52 5.89 -1.81
C SER A 126 -16.37 7.17 -1.73
N THR A 127 -15.83 8.29 -2.23
CA THR A 127 -16.55 9.56 -2.39
C THR A 127 -17.74 9.47 -3.35
N ALA A 128 -17.75 8.54 -4.28
CA ALA A 128 -18.83 8.29 -5.23
C ALA A 128 -19.87 7.28 -4.72
N SER A 129 -19.74 6.76 -3.49
CA SER A 129 -20.68 5.77 -2.93
C SER A 129 -22.01 6.43 -2.55
N SER A 130 -23.11 5.79 -2.92
CA SER A 130 -24.49 6.22 -2.56
C SER A 130 -25.01 5.53 -1.28
N GLY A 131 -24.26 4.62 -0.69
CA GLY A 131 -24.61 3.88 0.52
C GLY A 131 -23.67 2.71 0.80
N GLY A 132 -23.97 1.94 1.86
CA GLY A 132 -23.16 0.79 2.23
C GLY A 132 -23.32 -0.37 1.24
N ALA A 133 -22.21 -1.03 0.95
CA ALA A 133 -22.15 -2.17 0.04
C ALA A 133 -21.07 -3.18 0.44
N ASP A 134 -21.22 -4.42 -0.01
CA ASP A 134 -20.12 -5.39 -0.04
C ASP A 134 -19.16 -4.98 -1.15
N VAL A 135 -17.89 -4.77 -0.81
CA VAL A 135 -16.83 -4.35 -1.72
C VAL A 135 -15.86 -5.50 -1.93
N ASP A 136 -15.60 -5.83 -3.19
CA ASP A 136 -14.61 -6.83 -3.56
C ASP A 136 -13.24 -6.18 -3.70
N TYR A 137 -12.20 -6.91 -3.24
CA TYR A 137 -10.81 -6.46 -3.22
C TYR A 137 -9.86 -7.49 -3.84
N ILE A 138 -8.82 -6.97 -4.48
CA ILE A 138 -7.62 -7.73 -4.82
C ILE A 138 -6.44 -6.92 -4.27
N TYR A 139 -5.64 -7.51 -3.40
CA TYR A 139 -4.38 -6.94 -2.99
C TYR A 139 -3.24 -7.55 -3.79
N ARG A 140 -2.33 -6.70 -4.23
CA ARG A 140 -1.12 -7.08 -4.92
C ARG A 140 0.08 -6.44 -4.24
N VAL A 141 1.11 -7.22 -3.91
CA VAL A 141 2.37 -6.73 -3.36
C VAL A 141 3.48 -7.03 -4.36
N PRO A 142 3.73 -6.11 -5.32
CA PRO A 142 4.70 -6.32 -6.39
C PRO A 142 6.14 -6.00 -5.97
N HIS A 143 6.32 -5.43 -4.80
CA HIS A 143 7.62 -5.09 -4.23
C HIS A 143 7.50 -5.07 -2.69
N PRO A 144 8.56 -5.42 -1.91
CA PRO A 144 8.52 -5.44 -0.45
C PRO A 144 7.92 -4.20 0.22
N TYR A 145 8.08 -3.03 -0.38
CA TYR A 145 7.60 -1.75 0.19
C TYR A 145 6.54 -1.07 -0.68
N CYS A 146 5.87 -1.84 -1.53
CA CYS A 146 4.79 -1.32 -2.37
C CYS A 146 3.60 -2.29 -2.35
N SER A 147 2.41 -1.75 -2.18
CA SER A 147 1.17 -2.52 -2.32
C SER A 147 0.18 -1.78 -3.21
N VAL A 148 -0.56 -2.53 -4.00
CA VAL A 148 -1.60 -2.05 -4.89
C VAL A 148 -2.90 -2.76 -4.52
N LEU A 149 -3.91 -1.99 -4.20
CA LEU A 149 -5.26 -2.45 -3.94
C LEU A 149 -6.12 -2.15 -5.15
N TYR A 150 -6.80 -3.15 -5.64
CA TYR A 150 -7.89 -3.04 -6.60
C TYR A 150 -9.19 -3.29 -5.85
N LYS A 151 -10.16 -2.40 -6.00
CA LYS A 151 -11.46 -2.51 -5.32
C LYS A 151 -12.60 -2.19 -6.27
N SER A 152 -13.77 -2.80 -6.06
CA SER A 152 -14.98 -2.52 -6.86
C SER A 152 -15.24 -1.02 -6.92
N SER A 153 -15.39 -0.50 -8.14
CA SER A 153 -15.77 0.90 -8.32
C SER A 153 -17.29 1.06 -8.19
N PRO A 154 -17.79 2.03 -7.42
CA PRO A 154 -19.22 2.32 -7.38
C PRO A 154 -19.74 2.98 -8.66
N VAL A 155 -18.84 3.45 -9.54
CA VAL A 155 -19.19 4.13 -10.80
C VAL A 155 -19.40 3.11 -11.93
N ASP A 156 -18.59 2.05 -12.00
CA ASP A 156 -18.73 0.96 -12.97
C ASP A 156 -18.39 -0.37 -12.30
N GLU A 157 -19.40 -1.21 -12.06
CA GLU A 157 -19.27 -2.52 -11.38
C GLU A 157 -18.34 -3.51 -12.10
N ARG A 158 -18.04 -3.29 -13.40
CA ARG A 158 -17.14 -4.15 -14.20
C ARG A 158 -15.68 -3.72 -14.10
N ARG A 159 -15.40 -2.60 -13.45
CA ARG A 159 -14.05 -2.02 -13.34
C ARG A 159 -13.68 -1.84 -11.87
N LEU A 160 -12.39 -1.83 -11.61
CA LEU A 160 -11.86 -1.67 -10.27
C LEU A 160 -11.17 -0.31 -10.14
N ASP A 161 -11.39 0.38 -9.05
CA ASP A 161 -10.57 1.51 -8.63
C ASP A 161 -9.23 1.01 -8.11
N VAL A 162 -8.17 1.78 -8.31
CA VAL A 162 -6.82 1.42 -7.88
C VAL A 162 -6.32 2.41 -6.84
N ILE A 163 -5.87 1.87 -5.71
CA ILE A 163 -5.22 2.61 -4.63
C ILE A 163 -3.87 1.96 -4.40
N ALA A 164 -2.79 2.72 -4.48
CA ALA A 164 -1.46 2.18 -4.21
C ALA A 164 -0.76 2.95 -3.11
N VAL A 165 0.02 2.23 -2.31
CA VAL A 165 0.95 2.78 -1.34
C VAL A 165 2.37 2.43 -1.73
N PHE A 166 3.21 3.46 -1.81
CA PHE A 166 4.64 3.32 -2.05
C PHE A 166 5.38 3.86 -0.83
N LEU A 167 6.11 2.98 -0.16
CA LEU A 167 6.78 3.31 1.10
C LEU A 167 8.25 3.59 0.85
N GLN A 168 8.66 4.81 1.17
CA GLN A 168 10.05 5.22 1.16
C GLN A 168 10.62 5.09 2.58
N PRO A 169 11.49 4.13 2.86
CA PRO A 169 12.20 4.09 4.14
C PRO A 169 13.09 5.33 4.30
N VAL A 170 12.95 6.02 5.42
CA VAL A 170 13.90 7.05 5.89
C VAL A 170 15.00 6.36 6.69
N ASP A 171 14.59 5.45 7.56
CA ASP A 171 15.42 4.49 8.26
C ASP A 171 14.63 3.19 8.53
N GLN A 172 15.08 2.34 9.45
CA GLN A 172 14.42 1.06 9.72
C GLN A 172 13.06 1.19 10.41
N GLU A 173 12.76 2.33 11.02
CA GLU A 173 11.56 2.55 11.85
C GLU A 173 10.82 3.86 11.48
N HIS A 174 11.24 4.53 10.41
CA HIS A 174 10.59 5.73 9.90
C HIS A 174 10.43 5.64 8.38
N ILE A 175 9.26 6.05 7.89
CA ILE A 175 8.94 6.03 6.47
C ILE A 175 8.25 7.32 6.02
N HIS A 176 8.32 7.55 4.71
CA HIS A 176 7.34 8.37 3.99
C HIS A 176 6.41 7.43 3.22
N ALA A 177 5.11 7.47 3.52
CA ALA A 177 4.08 6.73 2.81
C ALA A 177 3.45 7.62 1.73
N HIS A 178 3.61 7.24 0.47
CA HIS A 178 3.09 7.96 -0.69
C HIS A 178 1.86 7.25 -1.22
N MET A 179 0.72 7.97 -1.29
CA MET A 179 -0.57 7.41 -1.67
C MET A 179 -0.93 7.83 -3.09
N MET A 180 -1.06 6.87 -4.00
CA MET A 180 -1.52 7.07 -5.37
C MET A 180 -2.94 6.52 -5.53
N LEU A 181 -3.80 7.30 -6.18
CA LEU A 181 -5.14 6.91 -6.57
C LEU A 181 -5.26 6.91 -8.10
N CYS A 182 -5.94 5.90 -8.63
CA CYS A 182 -6.31 5.81 -10.02
C CYS A 182 -7.77 5.32 -10.10
N VAL A 183 -8.72 6.27 -10.11
CA VAL A 183 -10.13 6.03 -9.80
C VAL A 183 -11.08 6.53 -10.88
N LEU A 184 -12.28 5.96 -10.92
CA LEU A 184 -13.37 6.31 -11.82
C LEU A 184 -14.38 7.24 -11.11
N ASP A 185 -13.97 8.41 -10.72
CA ASP A 185 -14.85 9.41 -10.06
C ASP A 185 -14.77 10.74 -10.82
N GLU A 186 -15.73 10.99 -11.69
CA GLU A 186 -15.80 12.21 -12.50
C GLU A 186 -16.55 13.35 -11.82
N GLU A 187 -17.38 13.06 -10.81
CA GLU A 187 -18.29 14.01 -10.20
C GLU A 187 -17.64 14.82 -9.07
N ASN A 188 -16.80 14.18 -8.27
CA ASN A 188 -16.17 14.83 -7.12
C ASN A 188 -14.92 15.62 -7.52
N GLU A 189 -14.65 16.71 -6.82
CA GLU A 189 -13.41 17.46 -6.99
C GLU A 189 -12.20 16.67 -6.44
N ASP A 190 -11.02 16.85 -7.03
CA ASP A 190 -9.77 16.21 -6.58
C ASP A 190 -9.51 16.37 -5.09
N LYS A 191 -9.81 17.55 -4.53
CA LYS A 191 -9.61 17.81 -3.10
C LYS A 191 -10.50 16.94 -2.22
N VAL A 192 -11.71 16.59 -2.66
CA VAL A 192 -12.66 15.75 -1.92
C VAL A 192 -12.16 14.31 -1.92
N ILE A 193 -11.78 13.80 -3.09
CA ILE A 193 -11.23 12.44 -3.24
C ILE A 193 -9.94 12.28 -2.43
N LYS A 194 -9.02 13.24 -2.53
CA LYS A 194 -7.77 13.24 -1.76
C LYS A 194 -8.03 13.27 -0.26
N ARG A 195 -8.95 14.14 0.20
CA ARG A 195 -9.28 14.26 1.62
C ARG A 195 -9.87 12.96 2.18
N PHE A 196 -10.71 12.27 1.42
CA PHE A 196 -11.27 10.99 1.83
C PHE A 196 -10.15 9.97 2.09
N GLN A 197 -9.21 9.81 1.15
CA GLN A 197 -8.06 8.91 1.33
C GLN A 197 -7.13 9.36 2.47
N GLN A 198 -6.93 10.66 2.62
CA GLN A 198 -6.14 11.23 3.72
C GLN A 198 -6.77 10.95 5.09
N THR A 199 -8.10 10.97 5.18
CA THR A 199 -8.82 10.64 6.41
C THR A 199 -8.58 9.18 6.80
N ILE A 200 -8.71 8.25 5.86
CA ILE A 200 -8.48 6.81 6.09
C ILE A 200 -7.06 6.59 6.61
N PHE A 201 -6.03 7.02 5.86
CA PHE A 201 -4.65 6.82 6.29
C PHE A 201 -4.30 7.58 7.58
N GLY A 202 -4.95 8.73 7.81
CA GLY A 202 -4.84 9.49 9.06
C GLY A 202 -5.34 8.73 10.28
N GLN A 203 -6.31 7.81 10.10
CA GLN A 203 -6.78 6.90 11.15
C GLN A 203 -5.80 5.74 11.37
N ASP A 204 -5.15 5.23 10.33
CA ASP A 204 -4.11 4.19 10.43
C ASP A 204 -2.85 4.69 11.14
N LYS A 205 -2.46 5.93 10.87
CA LYS A 205 -1.19 6.47 11.36
C LYS A 205 -0.98 6.32 12.88
N PRO A 206 -1.91 6.71 13.77
CA PRO A 206 -1.71 6.51 15.21
C PRO A 206 -1.64 5.02 15.61
N ILE A 207 -2.34 4.13 14.90
CA ILE A 207 -2.26 2.68 15.15
C ILE A 207 -0.86 2.18 14.82
N LEU A 208 -0.35 2.50 13.63
CA LEU A 208 0.99 2.15 13.19
C LEU A 208 2.07 2.70 14.14
N GLU A 209 1.93 3.96 14.58
CA GLU A 209 2.90 4.61 15.46
C GLU A 209 2.85 4.10 16.90
N ASN A 210 1.78 3.44 17.32
CA ASN A 210 1.67 2.79 18.62
C ASN A 210 1.93 1.28 18.60
N GLN A 211 2.10 0.69 17.43
CA GLN A 211 2.40 -0.73 17.29
C GLN A 211 3.85 -1.02 17.71
N PHE A 212 4.03 -2.12 18.45
CA PHE A 212 5.34 -2.54 18.95
C PHE A 212 5.55 -4.04 18.72
N PRO A 213 6.72 -4.49 18.22
CA PRO A 213 7.87 -3.69 17.79
C PRO A 213 7.58 -2.91 16.50
N LYS A 214 8.33 -1.81 16.27
CA LYS A 214 8.23 -0.97 15.07
C LYS A 214 8.62 -1.72 13.80
N ARG A 215 9.63 -2.58 13.89
CA ARG A 215 10.07 -3.47 12.80
C ARG A 215 9.23 -4.73 12.78
N LEU A 216 8.93 -5.22 11.57
CA LEU A 216 8.08 -6.39 11.38
C LEU A 216 8.82 -7.68 11.76
N PRO A 217 8.36 -8.47 12.74
CA PRO A 217 8.88 -9.81 12.98
C PRO A 217 8.55 -10.74 11.81
N LEU A 218 9.54 -11.42 11.25
CA LEU A 218 9.31 -12.38 10.16
C LEU A 218 8.82 -13.75 10.66
N ASP A 219 9.06 -14.09 11.93
CA ASP A 219 8.43 -15.26 12.55
C ASP A 219 6.97 -14.93 12.90
N PRO A 220 5.97 -15.54 12.24
CA PRO A 220 4.57 -15.30 12.57
C PRO A 220 4.20 -15.62 14.03
N ARG A 221 4.96 -16.51 14.68
CA ARG A 221 4.73 -16.90 16.07
C ARG A 221 5.20 -15.85 17.10
N ALA A 222 5.91 -14.82 16.64
CA ALA A 222 6.28 -13.69 17.50
C ALA A 222 5.06 -12.84 17.91
N GLU A 223 3.95 -13.00 17.21
CA GLU A 223 2.65 -12.39 17.46
C GLU A 223 1.57 -13.46 17.39
N THR A 224 0.31 -13.12 17.67
CA THR A 224 -0.81 -14.07 17.68
C THR A 224 -1.63 -13.92 16.39
N PRO A 225 -1.28 -14.61 15.29
CA PRO A 225 -2.03 -14.51 14.05
C PRO A 225 -3.38 -15.20 14.17
N ILE A 226 -4.37 -14.66 13.50
CA ILE A 226 -5.70 -15.24 13.35
C ILE A 226 -5.95 -15.66 11.89
N ARG A 227 -7.09 -16.30 11.63
CA ARG A 227 -7.44 -16.77 10.28
C ARG A 227 -7.50 -15.63 9.25
N ALA A 228 -7.83 -14.42 9.68
CA ALA A 228 -7.88 -13.24 8.81
C ALA A 228 -6.50 -12.79 8.31
N ASP A 229 -5.40 -13.16 8.99
CA ASP A 229 -4.03 -12.69 8.72
C ASP A 229 -3.31 -13.49 7.62
N LYS A 230 -4.03 -14.18 6.72
CA LYS A 230 -3.42 -14.99 5.65
C LYS A 230 -2.44 -14.18 4.80
N SER A 231 -2.82 -12.95 4.41
CA SER A 231 -2.00 -12.04 3.61
C SER A 231 -0.75 -11.59 4.37
N ALA A 232 -0.88 -11.26 5.66
CA ALA A 232 0.23 -10.89 6.54
C ALA A 232 1.23 -12.03 6.69
N ILE A 233 0.75 -13.26 6.94
CA ILE A 233 1.60 -14.46 7.06
C ILE A 233 2.33 -14.74 5.73
N ALA A 234 1.65 -14.65 4.59
CA ALA A 234 2.25 -14.82 3.27
C ALA A 234 3.31 -13.75 3.01
N TYR A 235 3.05 -12.50 3.39
CA TYR A 235 3.98 -11.40 3.24
C TYR A 235 5.26 -11.61 4.07
N ARG A 236 5.16 -11.98 5.36
CA ARG A 236 6.31 -12.30 6.20
C ARG A 236 7.16 -13.44 5.62
N ARG A 237 6.50 -14.50 5.13
CA ARG A 237 7.18 -15.63 4.46
C ARG A 237 7.92 -15.19 3.20
N TRP A 238 7.27 -14.39 2.35
CA TRP A 238 7.85 -13.88 1.12
C TRP A 238 9.05 -12.96 1.38
N LEU A 239 8.96 -12.05 2.37
CA LEU A 239 10.09 -11.23 2.79
C LEU A 239 11.27 -12.08 3.27
N SER A 240 11.01 -13.14 4.04
CA SER A 240 12.04 -14.09 4.50
C SER A 240 12.69 -14.81 3.32
N GLN A 241 11.91 -15.32 2.36
CA GLN A 241 12.41 -15.97 1.14
C GLN A 241 13.28 -15.03 0.29
N LYS A 242 12.93 -13.74 0.23
CA LYS A 242 13.71 -12.71 -0.46
C LYS A 242 14.96 -12.26 0.31
N GLY A 243 15.17 -12.73 1.53
CA GLY A 243 16.28 -12.32 2.38
C GLY A 243 16.21 -10.82 2.78
N VAL A 244 15.02 -10.26 2.92
CA VAL A 244 14.84 -8.87 3.37
C VAL A 244 15.27 -8.78 4.83
N THR A 245 16.17 -7.85 5.14
CA THR A 245 16.69 -7.61 6.49
C THR A 245 16.40 -6.20 7.01
N TYR A 246 16.06 -5.26 6.12
CA TYR A 246 15.82 -3.87 6.49
C TYR A 246 14.37 -3.65 6.91
N GLY A 247 14.17 -3.05 8.09
CA GLY A 247 12.85 -2.80 8.64
C GLY A 247 12.13 -4.04 9.19
N VAL A 248 12.81 -5.16 9.34
CA VAL A 248 12.27 -6.42 9.86
C VAL A 248 13.08 -6.91 11.06
N ILE A 249 12.51 -7.86 11.81
CA ILE A 249 13.20 -8.69 12.79
C ILE A 249 13.25 -10.09 12.17
N PRO A 250 14.44 -10.60 11.76
CA PRO A 250 14.56 -11.92 11.19
C PRO A 250 14.03 -13.01 12.12
N ALA A 251 13.49 -14.09 11.55
CA ALA A 251 13.15 -15.26 12.35
C ALA A 251 14.44 -15.85 12.96
N ALA A 252 14.36 -16.30 14.19
CA ALA A 252 15.45 -17.06 14.78
C ALA A 252 15.66 -18.33 13.94
N GLY A 253 16.92 -18.58 13.53
CA GLY A 253 17.31 -19.75 12.77
C GLY A 253 17.18 -21.04 13.61
#